data_1cf26c5acc6aed828c0f2f44fd6f9c1f
#
_entry.id   1cf26c5acc6aed828c0f2f44fd6f9c1f
#
_cell.length_a   1.000
_cell.length_b   1.000
_cell.length_c   1.000
_cell.angle_alpha   90.00
_cell.angle_beta   90.00
_cell.angle_gamma   90.00
#
_symmetry.space_group_name_H-M   'P 1'
#
loop_
_entity.id
_entity.type
_entity.pdbx_description
1 polymer ?
#
loop_
_entity_poly.entity_id
_entity_poly.type
_entity_poly.pdbx_seq_one_letter_code
_entity_poly.pdbx_strand_id
1 'polypeptide(L)'
;GLVGSEMCIRDRFLLFAKMHVKYKCINDMGWIDVANKIRITVGGIDYVIASDDDETYVRKIGDELNAKLDGLARKNPYLSTTMVAILAALDYCDEAKKATVKCEEARADLKGTAEELACARLEIDGARREIERLNRENRQLRLDKSAL
;
A
#
# COMPACT_ATOMS: atom_id res chain seq x y z
N GLY A 1 -1.30 -2.19 -30.46
CA GLY A 1 -0.09 -2.13 -29.71
C GLY A 1 -0.33 -2.46 -28.25
N LEU A 2 0.08 -3.65 -27.86
CA LEU A 2 0.04 -4.17 -26.50
C LEU A 2 1.25 -3.59 -25.72
N VAL A 3 1.07 -2.49 -24.99
CA VAL A 3 2.07 -1.97 -24.05
C VAL A 3 1.33 -1.45 -22.82
N GLY A 4 0.77 -2.33 -22.02
CA GLY A 4 0.02 -1.92 -20.83
C GLY A 4 0.00 -2.94 -19.69
N SER A 5 0.40 -4.19 -19.91
CA SER A 5 0.24 -5.23 -18.89
C SER A 5 1.55 -5.67 -18.20
N GLU A 6 2.70 -5.29 -18.70
CA GLU A 6 3.98 -5.71 -18.09
C GLU A 6 4.48 -4.78 -16.97
N MET A 7 3.96 -3.54 -16.90
CA MET A 7 4.38 -2.58 -15.88
C MET A 7 3.81 -2.89 -14.49
N CYS A 8 2.65 -3.57 -14.40
CA CYS A 8 2.03 -3.95 -13.13
C CYS A 8 2.73 -5.10 -12.40
N ILE A 9 3.41 -6.00 -13.12
CA ILE A 9 4.04 -7.18 -12.51
C ILE A 9 5.39 -6.78 -11.91
N ARG A 10 6.11 -5.85 -12.51
CA ARG A 10 7.43 -5.38 -12.05
C ARG A 10 7.34 -4.51 -10.80
N ASP A 11 6.30 -3.67 -10.68
CA ASP A 11 6.06 -2.85 -9.48
C ASP A 11 5.54 -3.68 -8.31
N ARG A 12 4.83 -4.78 -8.59
CA ARG A 12 4.37 -5.73 -7.57
C ARG A 12 5.52 -6.53 -6.96
N PHE A 13 6.57 -6.83 -7.75
CA PHE A 13 7.80 -7.44 -7.26
C PHE A 13 8.67 -6.46 -6.47
N LEU A 14 8.66 -5.17 -6.80
CA LEU A 14 9.42 -4.14 -6.10
C LEU A 14 8.81 -3.76 -4.73
N LEU A 15 7.49 -3.86 -4.56
CA LEU A 15 6.84 -3.70 -3.26
C LEU A 15 7.09 -4.90 -2.33
N PHE A 16 7.16 -6.10 -2.89
CA PHE A 16 7.57 -7.30 -2.15
C PHE A 16 9.09 -7.34 -1.90
N ALA A 17 9.89 -6.76 -2.79
CA ALA A 17 11.33 -6.66 -2.64
C ALA A 17 11.76 -5.63 -1.59
N LYS A 18 10.90 -4.68 -1.21
CA LYS A 18 11.17 -3.74 -0.10
C LYS A 18 10.95 -4.34 1.28
N MET A 19 10.29 -5.49 1.39
CA MET A 19 10.22 -6.30 2.62
C MET A 19 11.25 -7.45 2.60
N HIS A 20 12.41 -7.24 1.98
CA HIS A 20 13.54 -8.15 2.18
C HIS A 20 14.19 -7.83 3.54
N VAL A 21 13.51 -8.22 4.60
CA VAL A 21 14.21 -8.56 5.84
C VAL A 21 15.05 -9.77 5.48
N LYS A 22 16.32 -9.56 5.17
CA LYS A 22 17.27 -10.65 4.94
C LYS A 22 17.55 -11.31 6.28
N TYR A 23 16.72 -12.29 6.63
CA TYR A 23 17.02 -13.18 7.76
C TYR A 23 18.26 -13.98 7.42
N LYS A 24 19.39 -13.55 7.91
CA LYS A 24 20.60 -14.35 7.91
C LYS A 24 20.86 -14.80 9.33
N CYS A 25 20.52 -16.06 9.63
CA CYS A 25 21.10 -16.72 10.80
C CYS A 25 22.61 -16.73 10.60
N ILE A 26 23.32 -15.96 11.43
CA ILE A 26 24.78 -15.89 11.40
C ILE A 26 25.31 -17.12 12.12
N ASN A 27 25.54 -18.20 11.37
CA ASN A 27 26.60 -19.13 11.66
C ASN A 27 27.77 -18.72 10.77
N ASP A 28 28.85 -18.30 11.43
CA ASP A 28 30.20 -18.06 10.92
C ASP A 28 30.42 -17.99 9.40
N MET A 29 30.87 -16.89 8.98
CA MET A 29 31.87 -16.48 7.99
C MET A 29 31.47 -15.31 7.10
N GLY A 30 32.17 -14.19 7.32
CA GLY A 30 32.66 -13.34 6.25
C GLY A 30 31.77 -12.23 5.69
N TRP A 31 32.08 -10.98 6.07
CA TRP A 31 31.99 -9.74 5.29
C TRP A 31 30.73 -9.52 4.48
N ILE A 32 29.74 -8.87 5.04
CA ILE A 32 28.76 -8.07 4.29
C ILE A 32 28.51 -6.77 5.06
N ASP A 33 28.65 -5.71 4.31
CA ASP A 33 28.53 -4.30 4.55
C ASP A 33 27.24 -3.91 5.32
N VAL A 34 27.43 -3.12 6.34
CA VAL A 34 26.56 -2.09 6.94
C VAL A 34 25.04 -2.27 6.82
N ALA A 35 24.49 -3.40 7.25
CA ALA A 35 23.12 -3.43 7.72
C ALA A 35 23.15 -3.29 9.25
N ASN A 36 22.32 -2.42 9.81
CA ASN A 36 22.19 -2.29 11.26
C ASN A 36 21.81 -3.65 11.85
N LYS A 37 22.61 -4.15 12.80
CA LYS A 37 22.32 -5.41 13.51
C LYS A 37 21.39 -5.10 14.67
N ILE A 38 20.14 -5.48 14.52
CA ILE A 38 19.10 -5.22 15.52
C ILE A 38 18.81 -6.53 16.24
N ARG A 39 18.89 -6.49 17.57
CA ARG A 39 18.53 -7.65 18.41
C ARG A 39 17.05 -7.57 18.78
N ILE A 40 16.31 -8.64 18.51
CA ILE A 40 14.92 -8.81 18.93
C ILE A 40 14.75 -10.17 19.60
N THR A 41 13.82 -10.26 20.52
CA THR A 41 13.44 -11.51 21.19
C THR A 41 12.06 -11.92 20.69
N VAL A 42 11.95 -13.10 20.07
CA VAL A 42 10.68 -13.64 19.56
C VAL A 42 10.48 -15.06 20.08
N GLY A 43 9.34 -15.30 20.71
CA GLY A 43 9.02 -16.60 21.30
C GLY A 43 10.01 -17.04 22.38
N GLY A 44 10.64 -16.09 23.10
CA GLY A 44 11.65 -16.34 24.11
C GLY A 44 13.05 -16.64 23.57
N ILE A 45 13.27 -16.49 22.25
CA ILE A 45 14.57 -16.71 21.59
C ILE A 45 15.08 -15.39 21.04
N ASP A 46 16.37 -15.10 21.28
CA ASP A 46 17.01 -13.90 20.77
C ASP A 46 17.50 -14.11 19.32
N TYR A 47 17.11 -13.17 18.47
CA TYR A 47 17.53 -13.11 17.06
C TYR A 47 18.29 -11.82 16.81
N VAL A 48 19.31 -11.90 15.96
CA VAL A 48 20.00 -10.73 15.41
C VAL A 48 19.59 -10.62 13.95
N ILE A 49 18.87 -9.54 13.65
CA ILE A 49 18.37 -9.24 12.31
C ILE A 49 19.25 -8.16 11.71
N ALA A 50 19.71 -8.37 10.49
CA ALA A 50 20.34 -7.35 9.69
C ALA A 50 19.26 -6.69 8.83
N SER A 51 18.98 -5.40 9.07
CA SER A 51 17.96 -4.63 8.33
C SER A 51 18.47 -3.22 8.07
N ASP A 52 18.05 -2.65 6.95
CA ASP A 52 18.23 -1.24 6.63
C ASP A 52 17.11 -0.36 7.21
N ASP A 53 16.10 -1.00 7.81
CA ASP A 53 14.97 -0.32 8.44
C ASP A 53 15.35 0.26 9.82
N ASP A 54 14.54 1.19 10.30
CA ASP A 54 14.70 1.77 11.62
C ASP A 54 14.55 0.73 12.74
N GLU A 55 15.43 0.80 13.73
CA GLU A 55 15.44 -0.14 14.86
C GLU A 55 14.10 -0.17 15.60
N THR A 56 13.46 0.98 15.76
CA THR A 56 12.16 1.10 16.44
C THR A 56 11.06 0.37 15.67
N TYR A 57 11.11 0.41 14.35
CA TYR A 57 10.20 -0.32 13.47
C TYR A 57 10.37 -1.82 13.58
N VAL A 58 11.62 -2.31 13.52
CA VAL A 58 11.92 -3.74 13.61
C VAL A 58 11.54 -4.32 14.98
N ARG A 59 11.80 -3.56 16.07
CA ARG A 59 11.38 -3.96 17.43
C ARG A 59 9.86 -4.05 17.55
N LYS A 60 9.14 -3.08 16.99
CA LYS A 60 7.68 -3.06 16.99
C LYS A 60 7.09 -4.29 16.29
N ILE A 61 7.67 -4.69 15.14
CA ILE A 61 7.27 -5.92 14.45
C ILE A 61 7.52 -7.14 15.35
N GLY A 62 8.65 -7.19 16.05
CA GLY A 62 8.95 -8.25 17.00
C GLY A 62 7.93 -8.36 18.15
N ASP A 63 7.53 -7.22 18.70
CA ASP A 63 6.53 -7.14 19.76
C ASP A 63 5.14 -7.56 19.27
N GLU A 64 4.74 -7.14 18.07
CA GLU A 64 3.48 -7.55 17.43
C GLU A 64 3.45 -9.07 17.19
N LEU A 65 4.56 -9.62 16.71
CA LEU A 65 4.68 -11.07 16.50
C LEU A 65 4.59 -11.83 17.82
N ASN A 66 5.27 -11.37 18.88
CA ASN A 66 5.18 -11.98 20.21
C ASN A 66 3.74 -11.98 20.73
N ALA A 67 3.05 -10.84 20.63
CA ALA A 67 1.65 -10.74 21.05
C ALA A 67 0.74 -11.75 20.30
N LYS A 68 0.96 -11.93 19.01
CA LYS A 68 0.24 -12.89 18.16
C LYS A 68 0.54 -14.34 18.59
N LEU A 69 1.81 -14.69 18.78
CA LEU A 69 2.24 -16.02 19.22
C LEU A 69 1.64 -16.37 20.60
N ASP A 70 1.74 -15.44 21.55
CA ASP A 70 1.17 -15.61 22.89
C ASP A 70 -0.36 -15.77 22.86
N GLY A 71 -1.03 -15.00 22.00
CA GLY A 71 -2.47 -15.09 21.81
C GLY A 71 -2.90 -16.46 21.28
N LEU A 72 -2.17 -17.00 20.30
CA LEU A 72 -2.43 -18.33 19.74
C LEU A 72 -2.11 -19.46 20.75
N ALA A 73 -1.00 -19.37 21.46
CA ALA A 73 -0.60 -20.33 22.47
C ALA A 73 -1.60 -20.41 23.64
N ARG A 74 -2.12 -19.27 24.11
CA ARG A 74 -3.16 -19.23 25.16
C ARG A 74 -4.47 -19.88 24.73
N LYS A 75 -4.86 -19.70 23.46
CA LYS A 75 -6.09 -20.34 22.93
C LYS A 75 -5.94 -21.83 22.75
N ASN A 76 -4.73 -22.33 22.54
CA ASN A 76 -4.44 -23.71 22.20
C ASN A 76 -3.21 -24.22 22.97
N PRO A 77 -3.31 -24.48 24.24
CA PRO A 77 -2.18 -24.83 25.11
C PRO A 77 -1.50 -26.16 24.77
N TYR A 78 -2.10 -26.98 23.92
CA TYR A 78 -1.55 -28.27 23.48
C TYR A 78 -0.69 -28.18 22.20
N LEU A 79 -0.62 -27.01 21.59
CA LEU A 79 0.17 -26.82 20.37
C LEU A 79 1.65 -26.62 20.73
N SER A 80 2.53 -27.24 19.93
CA SER A 80 3.96 -26.95 20.02
C SER A 80 4.26 -25.53 19.51
N THR A 81 5.36 -24.95 19.96
CA THR A 81 5.82 -23.61 19.50
C THR A 81 5.91 -23.54 17.97
N THR A 82 6.35 -24.62 17.32
CA THR A 82 6.41 -24.71 15.86
C THR A 82 5.03 -24.62 15.22
N MET A 83 4.03 -25.32 15.79
CA MET A 83 2.65 -25.26 15.27
C MET A 83 2.05 -23.86 15.45
N VAL A 84 2.28 -23.23 16.60
CA VAL A 84 1.86 -21.84 16.86
C VAL A 84 2.50 -20.89 15.84
N ALA A 85 3.78 -21.04 15.55
CA ALA A 85 4.48 -20.23 14.55
C ALA A 85 3.90 -20.41 13.12
N ILE A 86 3.59 -21.66 12.74
CA ILE A 86 2.95 -21.94 11.45
C ILE A 86 1.56 -21.31 11.36
N LEU A 87 0.76 -21.40 12.42
CA LEU A 87 -0.56 -20.74 12.46
C LEU A 87 -0.45 -19.23 12.38
N ALA A 88 0.49 -18.62 13.09
CA ALA A 88 0.75 -17.18 12.99
C ALA A 88 1.15 -16.78 11.57
N ALA A 89 2.01 -17.57 10.91
CA ALA A 89 2.40 -17.32 9.53
C ALA A 89 1.23 -17.42 8.55
N LEU A 90 0.34 -18.41 8.74
CA LEU A 90 -0.88 -18.54 7.92
C LEU A 90 -1.81 -17.35 8.10
N ASP A 91 -2.03 -16.90 9.34
CA ASP A 91 -2.85 -15.72 9.64
C ASP A 91 -2.28 -14.47 8.95
N TYR A 92 -0.97 -14.22 9.04
CA TYR A 92 -0.34 -13.06 8.37
C TYR A 92 -0.41 -13.16 6.85
N CYS A 93 -0.29 -14.36 6.29
CA CYS A 93 -0.48 -14.56 4.85
C CYS A 93 -1.91 -14.24 4.39
N ASP A 94 -2.90 -14.63 5.18
CA ASP A 94 -4.31 -14.33 4.92
C ASP A 94 -4.58 -12.82 5.04
N GLU A 95 -4.12 -12.20 6.13
CA GLU A 95 -4.23 -10.75 6.34
C GLU A 95 -3.56 -9.95 5.20
N ALA A 96 -2.36 -10.36 4.77
CA ALA A 96 -1.66 -9.73 3.66
C ALA A 96 -2.41 -9.85 2.33
N LYS A 97 -3.00 -11.02 2.04
CA LYS A 97 -3.82 -11.21 0.84
C LYS A 97 -5.08 -10.33 0.87
N LYS A 98 -5.78 -10.31 2.01
CA LYS A 98 -6.96 -9.45 2.19
C LYS A 98 -6.63 -7.97 2.05
N ALA A 99 -5.50 -7.52 2.61
CA ALA A 99 -5.02 -6.15 2.46
C ALA A 99 -4.70 -5.81 1.00
N THR A 100 -4.11 -6.76 0.25
CA THR A 100 -3.83 -6.57 -1.18
C THR A 100 -5.12 -6.39 -1.98
N VAL A 101 -6.13 -7.24 -1.76
CA VAL A 101 -7.44 -7.14 -2.44
C VAL A 101 -8.09 -5.79 -2.15
N LYS A 102 -8.17 -5.40 -0.87
CA LYS A 102 -8.73 -4.08 -0.49
C LYS A 102 -7.98 -2.90 -1.12
N CYS A 103 -6.66 -3.02 -1.24
CA CYS A 103 -5.85 -1.99 -1.89
C CYS A 103 -6.15 -1.90 -3.40
N GLU A 104 -6.38 -3.04 -4.07
CA GLU A 104 -6.75 -3.10 -5.48
C GLU A 104 -8.15 -2.52 -5.71
N GLU A 105 -9.12 -2.85 -4.86
CA GLU A 105 -10.46 -2.27 -4.87
C GLU A 105 -10.43 -0.75 -4.69
N ALA A 106 -9.74 -0.25 -3.67
CA ALA A 106 -9.61 1.18 -3.44
C ALA A 106 -8.91 1.93 -4.59
N ARG A 107 -7.96 1.30 -5.25
CA ARG A 107 -7.32 1.87 -6.45
C ARG A 107 -8.27 1.94 -7.65
N ALA A 108 -9.12 0.92 -7.82
CA ALA A 108 -10.13 0.92 -8.87
C ALA A 108 -11.17 2.02 -8.64
N ASP A 109 -11.63 2.20 -7.40
CA ASP A 109 -12.57 3.26 -7.01
C ASP A 109 -11.96 4.65 -7.24
N LEU A 110 -10.70 4.85 -6.83
CA LEU A 110 -9.99 6.12 -7.08
C LEU A 110 -9.86 6.43 -8.57
N LYS A 111 -9.62 5.41 -9.39
CA LYS A 111 -9.56 5.59 -10.85
C LYS A 111 -10.92 6.00 -11.41
N GLY A 112 -11.99 5.32 -11.00
CA GLY A 112 -13.36 5.63 -11.40
C GLY A 112 -13.75 7.07 -11.03
N THR A 113 -13.52 7.47 -9.80
CA THR A 113 -13.81 8.85 -9.34
C THR A 113 -12.97 9.91 -10.06
N ALA A 114 -11.72 9.60 -10.41
CA ALA A 114 -10.88 10.52 -11.19
C ALA A 114 -11.40 10.70 -12.63
N GLU A 115 -11.90 9.63 -13.26
CA GLU A 115 -12.52 9.67 -14.60
C GLU A 115 -13.83 10.48 -14.56
N GLU A 116 -14.69 10.26 -13.58
CA GLU A 116 -15.92 11.04 -13.38
C GLU A 116 -15.63 12.52 -13.17
N LEU A 117 -14.62 12.83 -12.35
CA LEU A 117 -14.21 14.22 -12.12
C LEU A 117 -13.70 14.89 -13.40
N ALA A 118 -12.96 14.15 -14.24
CA ALA A 118 -12.48 14.67 -15.51
C ALA A 118 -13.66 14.98 -16.46
N CYS A 119 -14.66 14.09 -16.56
CA CYS A 119 -15.88 14.30 -17.31
C CYS A 119 -16.64 15.55 -16.83
N ALA A 120 -16.90 15.64 -15.53
CA ALA A 120 -17.61 16.78 -14.94
C ALA A 120 -16.89 18.12 -15.20
N ARG A 121 -15.55 18.13 -15.18
CA ARG A 121 -14.77 19.34 -15.53
C ARG A 121 -14.97 19.74 -16.97
N LEU A 122 -14.97 18.79 -17.91
CA LEU A 122 -15.21 19.08 -19.33
C LEU A 122 -16.64 19.64 -19.57
N GLU A 123 -17.63 19.12 -18.88
CA GLU A 123 -19.00 19.63 -18.93
C GLU A 123 -19.11 21.07 -18.40
N ILE A 124 -18.47 21.35 -17.26
CA ILE A 124 -18.41 22.69 -16.67
C ILE A 124 -17.73 23.68 -17.64
N ASP A 125 -16.61 23.30 -18.25
CA ASP A 125 -15.92 24.16 -19.21
C ASP A 125 -16.74 24.37 -20.49
N GLY A 126 -17.50 23.36 -20.91
CA GLY A 126 -18.46 23.50 -22.01
C GLY A 126 -19.57 24.49 -21.67
N ALA A 127 -20.20 24.34 -20.50
CA ALA A 127 -21.24 25.24 -20.04
C ALA A 127 -20.75 26.69 -19.88
N ARG A 128 -19.55 26.89 -19.35
CA ARG A 128 -18.95 28.22 -19.22
C ARG A 128 -18.75 28.90 -20.59
N ARG A 129 -18.26 28.18 -21.58
CA ARG A 129 -18.11 28.70 -22.94
C ARG A 129 -19.45 29.11 -23.56
N GLU A 130 -20.47 28.30 -23.33
CA GLU A 130 -21.81 28.60 -23.84
C GLU A 130 -22.43 29.82 -23.12
N ILE A 131 -22.27 29.94 -21.83
CA ILE A 131 -22.69 31.16 -21.05
C ILE A 131 -21.98 32.41 -21.60
N GLU A 132 -20.70 32.34 -21.88
CA GLU A 132 -19.96 33.49 -22.44
C GLU A 132 -20.45 33.84 -23.84
N ARG A 133 -20.78 32.84 -24.68
CA ARG A 133 -21.35 33.06 -26.01
C ARG A 133 -22.69 33.76 -25.91
N LEU A 134 -23.60 33.23 -25.09
CA LEU A 134 -24.93 33.81 -24.88
C LEU A 134 -24.87 35.20 -24.28
N ASN A 135 -23.94 35.47 -23.38
CA ASN A 135 -23.75 36.79 -22.80
C ASN A 135 -23.27 37.82 -23.85
N ARG A 136 -22.44 37.41 -24.79
CA ARG A 136 -22.01 38.27 -25.94
C ARG A 136 -23.21 38.58 -26.86
N GLU A 137 -23.94 37.53 -27.19
CA GLU A 137 -25.12 37.68 -28.06
C GLU A 137 -26.20 38.59 -27.39
N ASN A 138 -26.46 38.38 -26.11
CA ASN A 138 -27.40 39.27 -25.36
C ASN A 138 -26.93 40.74 -25.35
N ARG A 139 -25.63 40.98 -25.18
CA ARG A 139 -25.12 42.37 -25.25
C ARG A 139 -25.32 42.98 -26.65
N GLN A 140 -25.07 42.22 -27.70
CA GLN A 140 -25.29 42.69 -29.05
C GLN A 140 -26.74 43.04 -29.32
N LEU A 141 -27.66 42.12 -28.96
CA LEU A 141 -29.12 42.35 -29.13
C LEU A 141 -29.61 43.58 -28.36
N ARG A 142 -29.07 43.83 -27.17
CA ARG A 142 -29.43 45.04 -26.37
C ARG A 142 -28.94 46.35 -27.06
N LEU A 143 -27.72 46.31 -27.67
CA LEU A 143 -27.22 47.45 -28.39
C LEU A 143 -28.04 47.72 -29.66
N ASP A 144 -28.37 46.68 -30.41
CA ASP A 144 -29.18 46.77 -31.62
C ASP A 144 -30.57 47.34 -31.31
N LYS A 145 -31.17 46.91 -30.18
CA LYS A 145 -32.48 47.43 -29.71
C LYS A 145 -32.40 48.88 -29.26
N SER A 146 -31.28 49.34 -28.76
CA SER A 146 -31.11 50.75 -28.32
C SER A 146 -30.78 51.72 -29.48
N ALA A 147 -30.47 51.18 -30.65
CA ALA A 147 -30.15 51.94 -31.85
C ALA A 147 -31.36 52.19 -32.79
N LEU A 148 -32.50 51.57 -32.47
CA LEU A 148 -33.80 51.73 -33.13
C LEU A 148 -34.66 52.72 -32.37
#